data_534e9e7fe4ee11a23ab41cd1c277ff4c
#
_entry.id   534e9e7fe4ee11a23ab41cd1c277ff4c
#
_cell.length_a   1.000
_cell.length_b   1.000
_cell.length_c   1.000
_cell.angle_alpha   90.00
_cell.angle_beta   90.00
_cell.angle_gamma   90.00
#
_symmetry.space_group_name_H-M   'P 1'
#
loop_
_entity.id
_entity.type
_entity.pdbx_description
1 polymer ?
#
loop_
_entity_poly.entity_id
_entity_poly.type
_entity_poly.pdbx_seq_one_letter_code
_entity_poly.pdbx_strand_id
1 'polypeptide(L)'
;MAILVKRTGSLAADGVKILTYGQAGAGKTSLIPTLPSPIALSAEGGLLSIKDANIPYIQISTMADLQEAYMWLKDSKESKEYQSVALDSISEVAEVVLADELRKNKDGRAAYGELNSTMAELIRCFRDLPNKNVLMTAKLEKSQDEMGRILYAPSMPGKSLTQQLPYFFDFVFPLRVEKDAEGHTQRAIMTDGDGLWLAKSRSRSLSVWESPDLGAIIRKIGGENE
;
A
#
# COMPACT_ATOMS: atom_id res chain seq x y z
N MET A 1 -0.20 -33.43 -6.38
CA MET A 1 -0.03 -32.36 -5.37
C MET A 1 -0.87 -32.72 -4.15
N ALA A 2 -0.28 -32.67 -2.94
CA ALA A 2 -1.07 -32.87 -1.71
C ALA A 2 -1.79 -31.55 -1.37
N ILE A 3 -3.06 -31.63 -0.99
CA ILE A 3 -3.82 -30.47 -0.50
C ILE A 3 -3.29 -30.11 0.89
N LEU A 4 -2.86 -28.87 1.06
CA LEU A 4 -2.43 -28.31 2.35
C LEU A 4 -3.62 -27.61 3.02
N VAL A 5 -4.12 -28.17 4.13
CA VAL A 5 -5.18 -27.54 4.93
C VAL A 5 -4.54 -26.62 5.96
N LYS A 6 -4.85 -25.29 5.89
CA LYS A 6 -4.42 -24.27 6.86
C LYS A 6 -5.55 -23.95 7.84
N ARG A 7 -5.20 -23.36 8.99
CA ARG A 7 -6.16 -22.85 9.97
C ARG A 7 -6.16 -21.33 9.95
N THR A 8 -7.33 -20.70 10.15
CA THR A 8 -7.47 -19.23 10.15
C THR A 8 -6.63 -18.52 11.23
N GLY A 9 -6.35 -19.18 12.36
CA GLY A 9 -5.50 -18.62 13.41
C GLY A 9 -4.03 -18.42 13.02
N SER A 10 -3.56 -19.01 11.90
CA SER A 10 -2.19 -18.83 11.41
C SER A 10 -2.04 -17.72 10.35
N LEU A 11 -3.12 -17.02 10.00
CA LEU A 11 -3.09 -16.04 8.90
C LEU A 11 -2.19 -14.83 9.20
N ALA A 12 -2.11 -14.37 10.45
CA ALA A 12 -1.23 -13.27 10.82
C ALA A 12 0.26 -13.61 10.62
N ALA A 13 0.63 -14.89 10.73
CA ALA A 13 2.00 -15.34 10.48
C ALA A 13 2.41 -15.27 8.99
N ASP A 14 1.46 -15.26 8.06
CA ASP A 14 1.73 -15.09 6.63
C ASP A 14 2.01 -13.61 6.25
N GLY A 15 1.98 -12.70 7.23
CA GLY A 15 2.22 -11.26 7.09
C GLY A 15 0.95 -10.45 6.76
N VAL A 16 0.94 -9.19 7.16
CA VAL A 16 -0.19 -8.26 7.03
C VAL A 16 -0.10 -7.49 5.71
N LYS A 17 -1.23 -7.30 5.01
CA LYS A 17 -1.29 -6.66 3.68
C LYS A 17 -2.04 -5.34 3.77
N ILE A 18 -1.29 -4.24 3.74
CA ILE A 18 -1.78 -2.88 4.01
C ILE A 18 -1.67 -2.02 2.75
N LEU A 19 -2.76 -1.33 2.43
CA LEU A 19 -2.77 -0.18 1.54
C LEU A 19 -2.94 1.08 2.37
N THR A 20 -2.02 2.02 2.26
CA THR A 20 -2.16 3.35 2.87
C THR A 20 -2.27 4.41 1.78
N TYR A 21 -3.17 5.38 1.96
CA TYR A 21 -3.31 6.49 1.03
C TYR A 21 -3.51 7.83 1.76
N GLY A 22 -3.23 8.93 1.07
CA GLY A 22 -3.38 10.26 1.65
C GLY A 22 -2.83 11.34 0.72
N GLN A 23 -3.06 12.60 1.10
CA GLN A 23 -2.59 13.76 0.35
C GLN A 23 -1.06 13.77 0.20
N ALA A 24 -0.56 14.55 -0.75
CA ALA A 24 0.86 14.87 -0.81
C ALA A 24 1.30 15.53 0.52
N GLY A 25 2.44 15.09 1.06
CA GLY A 25 2.94 15.58 2.35
C GLY A 25 2.22 15.02 3.60
N ALA A 26 1.25 14.12 3.45
CA ALA A 26 0.58 13.49 4.61
C ALA A 26 1.53 12.67 5.49
N GLY A 27 2.65 12.19 4.94
CA GLY A 27 3.61 11.35 5.67
C GLY A 27 3.49 9.86 5.36
N LYS A 28 2.95 9.49 4.19
CA LYS A 28 2.86 8.08 3.77
C LYS A 28 4.22 7.37 3.81
N THR A 29 5.24 7.98 3.22
CA THR A 29 6.62 7.49 3.24
C THR A 29 7.17 7.36 4.66
N SER A 30 6.80 8.28 5.57
CA SER A 30 7.23 8.24 6.98
C SER A 30 6.67 7.06 7.78
N LEU A 31 5.72 6.30 7.23
CA LEU A 31 5.24 5.06 7.83
C LEU A 31 6.21 3.88 7.59
N ILE A 32 7.08 3.96 6.58
CA ILE A 32 7.99 2.85 6.22
C ILE A 32 8.92 2.49 7.38
N PRO A 33 9.59 3.46 8.05
CA PRO A 33 10.47 3.15 9.19
C PRO A 33 9.77 2.50 10.39
N THR A 34 8.46 2.62 10.50
CA THR A 34 7.71 2.02 11.62
C THR A 34 7.43 0.52 11.42
N LEU A 35 7.67 0.01 10.21
CA LEU A 35 7.51 -1.42 9.90
C LEU A 35 8.64 -2.26 10.51
N PRO A 36 8.40 -3.52 10.87
CA PRO A 36 9.45 -4.44 11.31
C PRO A 36 10.39 -4.77 10.14
N SER A 37 11.69 -4.54 10.30
CA SER A 37 12.77 -4.83 9.33
C SER A 37 12.38 -4.52 7.88
N PRO A 38 12.09 -3.24 7.53
CA PRO A 38 11.58 -2.88 6.23
C PRO A 38 12.65 -2.80 5.14
N ILE A 39 12.24 -3.09 3.90
CA ILE A 39 12.90 -2.65 2.66
C ILE A 39 11.90 -1.85 1.83
N ALA A 40 12.36 -0.73 1.25
CA ALA A 40 11.53 0.11 0.40
C ALA A 40 11.78 -0.16 -1.09
N LEU A 41 10.71 -0.20 -1.88
CA LEU A 41 10.74 -0.11 -3.34
C LEU A 41 10.23 1.28 -3.71
N SER A 42 11.13 2.14 -4.17
CA SER A 42 10.85 3.56 -4.37
C SER A 42 10.59 3.88 -5.85
N ALA A 43 9.35 4.20 -6.19
CA ALA A 43 8.96 4.65 -7.51
C ALA A 43 8.85 6.19 -7.60
N GLU A 44 8.56 6.88 -6.49
CA GLU A 44 8.40 8.35 -6.46
C GLU A 44 9.69 9.12 -6.15
N GLY A 45 10.74 8.46 -5.63
CA GLY A 45 11.96 9.15 -5.19
C GLY A 45 11.78 9.98 -3.89
N GLY A 46 10.69 9.78 -3.14
CA GLY A 46 10.31 10.56 -1.96
C GLY A 46 11.04 10.21 -0.65
N LEU A 47 12.08 9.37 -0.70
CA LEU A 47 12.76 8.82 0.49
C LEU A 47 13.56 9.83 1.31
N LEU A 48 13.76 11.06 0.80
CA LEU A 48 14.48 12.10 1.53
C LEU A 48 13.88 12.38 2.92
N SER A 49 12.55 12.23 3.06
CA SER A 49 11.82 12.43 4.31
C SER A 49 12.17 11.42 5.41
N ILE A 50 12.77 10.29 5.05
CA ILE A 50 13.14 9.21 5.96
C ILE A 50 14.65 8.87 5.91
N LYS A 51 15.47 9.80 5.38
CA LYS A 51 16.93 9.59 5.22
C LYS A 51 17.61 9.18 6.52
N ASP A 52 17.18 9.76 7.64
CA ASP A 52 17.80 9.55 8.96
C ASP A 52 17.46 8.16 9.55
N ALA A 53 16.42 7.50 9.04
CA ALA A 53 16.05 6.14 9.43
C ALA A 53 16.93 5.06 8.76
N ASN A 54 17.75 5.44 7.78
CA ASN A 54 18.71 4.56 7.08
C ASN A 54 18.09 3.25 6.57
N ILE A 55 16.89 3.34 5.97
CA ILE A 55 16.15 2.19 5.45
C ILE A 55 16.77 1.74 4.11
N PRO A 56 17.08 0.44 3.93
CA PRO A 56 17.50 -0.08 2.64
C PRO A 56 16.39 0.07 1.60
N TYR A 57 16.77 0.43 0.38
CA TYR A 57 15.79 0.60 -0.69
C TYR A 57 16.31 0.15 -2.05
N ILE A 58 15.37 -0.21 -2.92
CA ILE A 58 15.58 -0.46 -4.35
C ILE A 58 14.87 0.65 -5.12
N GLN A 59 15.59 1.33 -6.00
CA GLN A 59 15.01 2.33 -6.90
C GLN A 59 14.24 1.62 -8.02
N ILE A 60 12.99 2.02 -8.23
CA ILE A 60 12.13 1.52 -9.30
C ILE A 60 11.91 2.63 -10.31
N SER A 61 12.43 2.46 -11.51
CA SER A 61 12.29 3.40 -12.61
C SER A 61 11.54 2.79 -13.79
N THR A 62 11.53 1.46 -13.89
CA THR A 62 10.91 0.69 -14.97
C THR A 62 10.15 -0.52 -14.44
N MET A 63 9.31 -1.11 -15.28
CA MET A 63 8.67 -2.39 -14.97
C MET A 63 9.67 -3.53 -14.84
N ALA A 64 10.82 -3.47 -15.53
CA ALA A 64 11.88 -4.46 -15.39
C ALA A 64 12.49 -4.42 -13.99
N ASP A 65 12.79 -3.23 -13.44
CA ASP A 65 13.30 -3.07 -12.08
C ASP A 65 12.35 -3.68 -11.07
N LEU A 66 11.04 -3.49 -11.27
CA LEU A 66 10.02 -4.02 -10.37
C LEU A 66 9.91 -5.54 -10.43
N GLN A 67 10.05 -6.13 -11.63
CA GLN A 67 10.08 -7.58 -11.82
C GLN A 67 11.34 -8.20 -11.18
N GLU A 68 12.50 -7.59 -11.38
CA GLU A 68 13.75 -8.03 -10.75
C GLU A 68 13.68 -7.94 -9.23
N ALA A 69 13.16 -6.83 -8.70
CA ALA A 69 12.95 -6.66 -7.26
C ALA A 69 12.01 -7.73 -6.68
N TYR A 70 10.92 -8.05 -7.39
CA TYR A 70 10.00 -9.11 -6.99
C TYR A 70 10.68 -10.48 -6.96
N MET A 71 11.42 -10.85 -8.01
CA MET A 71 12.13 -12.13 -8.08
C MET A 71 13.18 -12.22 -6.98
N TRP A 72 13.93 -11.15 -6.73
CA TRP A 72 14.90 -11.10 -5.64
C TRP A 72 14.22 -11.24 -4.27
N LEU A 73 13.12 -10.54 -4.00
CA LEU A 73 12.37 -10.64 -2.76
C LEU A 73 11.80 -12.04 -2.51
N LYS A 74 11.42 -12.74 -3.58
CA LYS A 74 10.84 -14.06 -3.53
C LYS A 74 11.87 -15.17 -3.31
N ASP A 75 13.00 -15.10 -4.02
CA ASP A 75 13.90 -16.24 -4.20
C ASP A 75 15.26 -16.09 -3.52
N SER A 76 15.71 -14.85 -3.20
CA SER A 76 17.04 -14.66 -2.63
C SER A 76 17.08 -15.01 -1.14
N LYS A 77 18.28 -15.37 -0.66
CA LYS A 77 18.52 -15.62 0.76
C LYS A 77 18.61 -14.31 1.54
N GLU A 78 19.20 -13.30 0.93
CA GLU A 78 19.41 -11.96 1.50
C GLU A 78 18.10 -11.27 1.81
N SER A 79 17.07 -11.46 0.95
CA SER A 79 15.76 -10.86 1.16
C SER A 79 15.04 -11.37 2.41
N LYS A 80 15.49 -12.49 3.00
CA LYS A 80 14.86 -13.10 4.18
C LYS A 80 15.05 -12.29 5.46
N GLU A 81 16.06 -11.41 5.50
CA GLU A 81 16.27 -10.51 6.64
C GLU A 81 15.18 -9.43 6.76
N TYR A 82 14.52 -9.09 5.64
CA TYR A 82 13.44 -8.10 5.63
C TYR A 82 12.11 -8.75 5.94
N GLN A 83 11.49 -8.33 7.04
CA GLN A 83 10.15 -8.81 7.41
C GLN A 83 9.05 -8.05 6.68
N SER A 84 9.34 -6.85 6.19
CA SER A 84 8.37 -5.98 5.54
C SER A 84 8.89 -5.43 4.22
N VAL A 85 7.99 -5.35 3.23
CA VAL A 85 8.23 -4.73 1.92
C VAL A 85 7.29 -3.54 1.76
N ALA A 86 7.83 -2.37 1.46
CA ALA A 86 7.05 -1.16 1.20
C ALA A 86 7.22 -0.72 -0.26
N LEU A 87 6.13 -0.66 -1.03
CA LEU A 87 6.08 -0.11 -2.39
C LEU A 87 5.52 1.31 -2.38
N ASP A 88 6.37 2.30 -2.59
CA ASP A 88 6.05 3.73 -2.50
C ASP A 88 6.32 4.45 -3.84
N SER A 89 5.28 4.72 -4.64
CA SER A 89 3.87 4.38 -4.50
C SER A 89 3.36 3.55 -5.70
N ILE A 90 2.30 2.76 -5.47
CA ILE A 90 1.66 2.01 -6.57
C ILE A 90 0.94 2.93 -7.56
N SER A 91 0.53 4.13 -7.14
CA SER A 91 -0.05 5.11 -8.06
C SER A 91 0.97 5.56 -9.10
N GLU A 92 2.24 5.76 -8.71
CA GLU A 92 3.31 6.14 -9.65
C GLU A 92 3.67 4.97 -10.57
N VAL A 93 3.77 3.75 -10.03
CA VAL A 93 3.96 2.54 -10.85
C VAL A 93 2.87 2.42 -11.92
N ALA A 94 1.62 2.68 -11.56
CA ALA A 94 0.50 2.60 -12.50
C ALA A 94 0.57 3.69 -13.59
N GLU A 95 1.06 4.89 -13.28
CA GLU A 95 1.30 5.95 -14.28
C GLU A 95 2.40 5.53 -15.28
N VAL A 96 3.48 4.91 -14.80
CA VAL A 96 4.55 4.40 -15.66
C VAL A 96 4.02 3.30 -16.58
N VAL A 97 3.25 2.34 -16.06
CA VAL A 97 2.61 1.28 -16.84
C VAL A 97 1.67 1.88 -17.89
N LEU A 98 0.82 2.83 -17.52
CA LEU A 98 -0.10 3.47 -18.45
C LEU A 98 0.64 4.20 -19.57
N ALA A 99 1.69 4.94 -19.25
CA ALA A 99 2.49 5.64 -20.24
C ALA A 99 3.14 4.69 -21.25
N ASP A 100 3.59 3.52 -20.79
CA ASP A 100 4.13 2.47 -21.64
C ASP A 100 3.05 1.86 -22.54
N GLU A 101 1.89 1.54 -22.01
CA GLU A 101 0.80 0.94 -22.78
C GLU A 101 0.20 1.91 -23.80
N LEU A 102 0.13 3.20 -23.49
CA LEU A 102 -0.28 4.23 -24.46
C LEU A 102 0.72 4.41 -25.62
N ARG A 103 2.01 4.10 -25.40
CA ARG A 103 3.00 4.09 -26.48
C ARG A 103 2.86 2.88 -27.42
N LYS A 104 2.48 1.72 -26.85
CA LYS A 104 2.32 0.46 -27.60
C LYS A 104 0.98 0.38 -28.34
N ASN A 105 -0.08 0.91 -27.72
CA ASN A 105 -1.45 0.79 -28.22
C ASN A 105 -1.96 2.12 -28.78
N LYS A 106 -2.42 2.12 -30.04
CA LYS A 106 -3.08 3.29 -30.65
C LYS A 106 -4.49 3.52 -30.08
N ASP A 107 -5.13 2.48 -29.55
CA ASP A 107 -6.43 2.57 -28.87
C ASP A 107 -6.23 2.75 -27.37
N GLY A 108 -6.65 3.91 -26.86
CA GLY A 108 -6.58 4.21 -25.43
C GLY A 108 -7.36 3.23 -24.54
N ARG A 109 -8.47 2.65 -25.05
CA ARG A 109 -9.25 1.66 -24.29
C ARG A 109 -8.46 0.37 -24.07
N ALA A 110 -7.73 -0.08 -25.10
CA ALA A 110 -6.86 -1.23 -25.01
C ALA A 110 -5.73 -0.97 -23.98
N ALA A 111 -5.09 0.21 -24.01
CA ALA A 111 -4.05 0.59 -23.06
C ALA A 111 -4.55 0.55 -21.59
N TYR A 112 -5.75 1.06 -21.32
CA TYR A 112 -6.35 0.96 -19.96
C TYR A 112 -6.74 -0.47 -19.59
N GLY A 113 -7.12 -1.32 -20.55
CA GLY A 113 -7.35 -2.75 -20.33
C GLY A 113 -6.08 -3.47 -19.88
N GLU A 114 -4.98 -3.26 -20.58
CA GLU A 114 -3.67 -3.83 -20.24
C GLU A 114 -3.14 -3.27 -18.92
N LEU A 115 -3.28 -1.97 -18.66
CA LEU A 115 -2.97 -1.39 -17.34
C LEU A 115 -3.68 -2.14 -16.21
N ASN A 116 -5.00 -2.35 -16.34
CA ASN A 116 -5.78 -3.01 -15.29
C ASN A 116 -5.26 -4.44 -15.04
N SER A 117 -4.98 -5.19 -16.09
CA SER A 117 -4.48 -6.56 -15.99
C SER A 117 -3.10 -6.62 -15.37
N THR A 118 -2.17 -5.80 -15.87
CA THR A 118 -0.79 -5.72 -15.39
C THR A 118 -0.72 -5.31 -13.92
N MET A 119 -1.43 -4.26 -13.54
CA MET A 119 -1.43 -3.78 -12.16
C MET A 119 -2.10 -4.75 -11.20
N ALA A 120 -3.19 -5.41 -11.61
CA ALA A 120 -3.85 -6.43 -10.79
C ALA A 120 -2.93 -7.65 -10.54
N GLU A 121 -2.17 -8.08 -11.54
CA GLU A 121 -1.19 -9.15 -11.40
C GLU A 121 -0.04 -8.73 -10.49
N LEU A 122 0.56 -7.56 -10.73
CA LEU A 122 1.64 -6.99 -9.95
C LEU A 122 1.25 -6.87 -8.46
N ILE A 123 0.10 -6.28 -8.16
CA ILE A 123 -0.38 -6.13 -6.79
C ILE A 123 -0.52 -7.50 -6.12
N ARG A 124 -1.09 -8.50 -6.81
CA ARG A 124 -1.20 -9.86 -6.28
C ARG A 124 0.17 -10.50 -6.04
N CYS A 125 1.11 -10.36 -6.97
CA CYS A 125 2.46 -10.90 -6.81
C CYS A 125 3.13 -10.38 -5.54
N PHE A 126 3.17 -9.07 -5.33
CA PHE A 126 3.78 -8.49 -4.12
C PHE A 126 2.96 -8.78 -2.86
N ARG A 127 1.62 -8.68 -2.94
CA ARG A 127 0.74 -9.01 -1.82
C ARG A 127 0.97 -10.43 -1.30
N ASP A 128 1.16 -11.38 -2.22
CA ASP A 128 1.24 -12.80 -1.90
C ASP A 128 2.68 -13.26 -1.60
N LEU A 129 3.63 -12.33 -1.41
CA LEU A 129 4.97 -12.67 -0.92
C LEU A 129 4.87 -13.39 0.44
N PRO A 130 5.44 -14.61 0.55
CA PRO A 130 5.28 -15.42 1.75
C PRO A 130 6.03 -14.82 2.95
N ASN A 131 5.40 -14.85 4.12
CA ASN A 131 5.98 -14.39 5.39
C ASN A 131 6.49 -12.95 5.35
N LYS A 132 5.86 -12.07 4.57
CA LYS A 132 6.21 -10.65 4.48
C LYS A 132 4.99 -9.79 4.83
N ASN A 133 5.18 -8.78 5.67
CA ASN A 133 4.25 -7.67 5.69
C ASN A 133 4.41 -6.87 4.41
N VAL A 134 3.33 -6.46 3.80
CA VAL A 134 3.38 -5.66 2.57
C VAL A 134 2.62 -4.37 2.78
N LEU A 135 3.34 -3.27 2.67
CA LEU A 135 2.79 -1.93 2.60
C LEU A 135 2.81 -1.47 1.15
N MET A 136 1.67 -1.01 0.65
CA MET A 136 1.63 -0.22 -0.57
C MET A 136 1.08 1.17 -0.25
N THR A 137 1.69 2.21 -0.77
CA THR A 137 1.18 3.57 -0.64
C THR A 137 0.49 4.00 -1.93
N ALA A 138 -0.53 4.85 -1.82
CA ALA A 138 -1.24 5.43 -2.96
C ALA A 138 -1.51 6.93 -2.76
N LYS A 139 -1.66 7.64 -3.88
CA LYS A 139 -2.15 9.01 -3.90
C LYS A 139 -3.62 9.05 -3.45
N LEU A 140 -4.10 10.20 -3.00
CA LEU A 140 -5.49 10.44 -2.66
C LEU A 140 -6.26 10.87 -3.90
N GLU A 141 -7.41 10.26 -4.15
CA GLU A 141 -8.44 10.73 -5.07
C GLU A 141 -9.61 11.36 -4.31
N LYS A 142 -10.13 12.45 -4.87
CA LYS A 142 -11.41 13.05 -4.46
C LYS A 142 -12.41 12.86 -5.57
N SER A 143 -13.55 12.31 -5.26
CA SER A 143 -14.69 12.18 -6.16
C SER A 143 -15.94 12.76 -5.51
N GLN A 144 -17.02 12.89 -6.26
CA GLN A 144 -18.30 13.36 -5.77
C GLN A 144 -19.36 12.32 -6.09
N ASP A 145 -20.21 12.01 -5.12
CA ASP A 145 -21.35 11.12 -5.33
C ASP A 145 -22.55 11.88 -5.95
N GLU A 146 -23.63 11.16 -6.24
CA GLU A 146 -24.85 11.71 -6.81
C GLU A 146 -25.56 12.73 -5.91
N MET A 147 -25.28 12.70 -4.60
CA MET A 147 -25.81 13.62 -3.61
C MET A 147 -24.89 14.83 -3.36
N GLY A 148 -23.79 14.95 -4.09
CA GLY A 148 -22.82 16.04 -3.97
C GLY A 148 -21.83 15.89 -2.84
N ARG A 149 -21.77 14.74 -2.11
CA ARG A 149 -20.80 14.50 -1.03
C ARG A 149 -19.43 14.19 -1.61
N ILE A 150 -18.38 14.73 -1.00
CA ILE A 150 -17.00 14.45 -1.40
C ILE A 150 -16.58 13.13 -0.79
N LEU A 151 -16.15 12.20 -1.66
CA LEU A 151 -15.62 10.90 -1.28
C LEU A 151 -14.10 10.90 -1.46
N TYR A 152 -13.41 10.24 -0.54
CA TYR A 152 -11.95 10.12 -0.51
C TYR A 152 -11.54 8.65 -0.61
N ALA A 153 -10.70 8.33 -1.60
CA ALA A 153 -10.25 6.97 -1.89
C ALA A 153 -8.80 6.95 -2.37
N PRO A 154 -8.13 5.78 -2.39
CA PRO A 154 -6.83 5.66 -3.03
C PRO A 154 -6.95 5.88 -4.54
N SER A 155 -6.01 6.63 -5.12
CA SER A 155 -6.01 7.01 -6.53
C SER A 155 -5.20 6.04 -7.39
N MET A 156 -5.79 5.64 -8.52
CA MET A 156 -5.12 4.90 -9.59
C MET A 156 -5.58 5.44 -10.95
N PRO A 157 -4.76 5.33 -12.01
CA PRO A 157 -5.22 5.64 -13.35
C PRO A 157 -6.39 4.73 -13.75
N GLY A 158 -7.51 5.36 -14.12
CA GLY A 158 -8.73 4.66 -14.56
C GLY A 158 -9.64 4.18 -13.43
N LYS A 159 -10.96 4.37 -13.64
CA LYS A 159 -12.01 4.06 -12.67
C LYS A 159 -12.02 2.60 -12.20
N SER A 160 -11.82 1.66 -13.12
CA SER A 160 -11.93 0.22 -12.83
C SER A 160 -10.88 -0.21 -11.81
N LEU A 161 -9.62 0.21 -12.00
CA LEU A 161 -8.53 -0.14 -11.10
C LEU A 161 -8.71 0.51 -9.71
N THR A 162 -9.09 1.79 -9.67
CA THR A 162 -9.41 2.51 -8.42
C THR A 162 -10.47 1.77 -7.60
N GLN A 163 -11.56 1.31 -8.24
CA GLN A 163 -12.64 0.60 -7.56
C GLN A 163 -12.23 -0.80 -7.06
N GLN A 164 -11.33 -1.48 -7.78
CA GLN A 164 -10.87 -2.82 -7.41
C GLN A 164 -9.78 -2.81 -6.34
N LEU A 165 -9.00 -1.74 -6.26
CA LEU A 165 -7.82 -1.65 -5.41
C LEU A 165 -8.05 -2.04 -3.94
N PRO A 166 -9.11 -1.59 -3.26
CA PRO A 166 -9.36 -1.93 -1.86
C PRO A 166 -9.60 -3.44 -1.61
N TYR A 167 -10.01 -4.18 -2.65
CA TYR A 167 -10.30 -5.62 -2.52
C TYR A 167 -9.05 -6.48 -2.48
N PHE A 168 -7.90 -5.96 -2.93
CA PHE A 168 -6.63 -6.70 -2.90
C PHE A 168 -6.03 -6.78 -1.50
N PHE A 169 -6.39 -5.88 -0.58
CA PHE A 169 -5.76 -5.75 0.73
C PHE A 169 -6.67 -6.17 1.87
N ASP A 170 -6.07 -6.58 2.98
CA ASP A 170 -6.79 -6.86 4.22
C ASP A 170 -7.12 -5.56 4.95
N PHE A 171 -6.24 -4.58 4.82
CA PHE A 171 -6.32 -3.28 5.47
C PHE A 171 -6.15 -2.16 4.45
N VAL A 172 -7.06 -1.18 4.49
CA VAL A 172 -6.98 0.04 3.69
C VAL A 172 -7.09 1.21 4.65
N PHE A 173 -6.01 1.95 4.80
CA PHE A 173 -5.84 2.97 5.81
C PHE A 173 -5.60 4.35 5.21
N PRO A 174 -6.59 5.26 5.23
CA PRO A 174 -6.32 6.67 5.00
C PRO A 174 -5.43 7.23 6.11
N LEU A 175 -4.35 7.90 5.72
CA LEU A 175 -3.53 8.71 6.62
C LEU A 175 -4.11 10.12 6.66
N ARG A 176 -4.77 10.44 7.78
CA ARG A 176 -5.41 11.72 8.01
C ARG A 176 -4.42 12.71 8.60
N VAL A 177 -4.54 13.94 8.16
CA VAL A 177 -3.73 15.07 8.65
C VAL A 177 -4.67 16.20 9.02
N GLU A 178 -4.66 16.58 10.26
CA GLU A 178 -5.48 17.68 10.80
C GLU A 178 -4.62 18.62 11.62
N LYS A 179 -5.10 19.83 11.86
CA LYS A 179 -4.46 20.75 12.79
C LYS A 179 -5.27 20.76 14.08
N ASP A 180 -4.56 20.71 15.21
CA ASP A 180 -5.16 20.94 16.51
C ASP A 180 -5.53 22.40 16.74
N ALA A 181 -6.10 22.72 17.89
CA ALA A 181 -6.52 24.07 18.25
C ALA A 181 -5.33 25.08 18.32
N GLU A 182 -4.12 24.58 18.58
CA GLU A 182 -2.88 25.35 18.64
C GLU A 182 -2.18 25.47 17.28
N GLY A 183 -2.72 24.83 16.22
CA GLY A 183 -2.19 24.84 14.87
C GLY A 183 -1.11 23.80 14.58
N HIS A 184 -0.80 22.90 15.52
CA HIS A 184 0.14 21.81 15.30
C HIS A 184 -0.48 20.75 14.40
N THR A 185 0.36 20.14 13.57
CA THR A 185 -0.06 19.09 12.65
C THR A 185 -0.17 17.75 13.39
N GLN A 186 -1.37 17.23 13.47
CA GLN A 186 -1.65 15.89 13.98
C GLN A 186 -1.85 14.92 12.82
N ARG A 187 -1.36 13.68 12.98
CA ARG A 187 -1.51 12.61 12.01
C ARG A 187 -2.10 11.39 12.68
N ALA A 188 -3.06 10.74 12.03
CA ALA A 188 -3.68 9.51 12.50
C ALA A 188 -4.03 8.61 11.32
N ILE A 189 -3.99 7.31 11.57
CA ILE A 189 -4.48 6.28 10.66
C ILE A 189 -5.94 6.00 11.02
N MET A 190 -6.82 6.12 10.03
CA MET A 190 -8.22 5.74 10.14
C MET A 190 -8.37 4.28 9.70
N THR A 191 -8.97 3.45 10.54
CA THR A 191 -9.09 2.00 10.30
C THR A 191 -10.47 1.57 9.87
N ASP A 192 -11.49 2.40 10.13
CA ASP A 192 -12.87 2.16 9.76
C ASP A 192 -13.46 3.38 9.02
N GLY A 193 -14.28 3.13 8.01
CA GLY A 193 -14.82 4.18 7.14
C GLY A 193 -15.96 4.95 7.78
N ASP A 194 -16.02 6.25 7.52
CA ASP A 194 -17.06 7.16 7.99
C ASP A 194 -18.14 7.49 6.92
N GLY A 195 -18.12 6.75 5.80
CA GLY A 195 -18.97 6.99 4.64
C GLY A 195 -18.47 8.07 3.68
N LEU A 196 -17.39 8.79 4.02
CA LEU A 196 -16.69 9.75 3.16
C LEU A 196 -15.28 9.26 2.80
N TRP A 197 -14.57 8.72 3.77
CA TRP A 197 -13.25 8.13 3.59
C TRP A 197 -13.35 6.61 3.49
N LEU A 198 -12.76 6.05 2.44
CA LEU A 198 -12.71 4.62 2.25
C LEU A 198 -11.65 4.03 3.18
N ALA A 199 -12.08 3.42 4.27
CA ALA A 199 -11.21 2.64 5.14
C ALA A 199 -11.74 1.20 5.26
N LYS A 200 -10.85 0.27 5.58
CA LYS A 200 -11.16 -1.15 5.71
C LYS A 200 -10.21 -1.80 6.70
N SER A 201 -10.77 -2.54 7.66
CA SER A 201 -10.03 -3.41 8.55
C SER A 201 -10.68 -4.80 8.59
N ARG A 202 -9.86 -5.85 8.50
CA ARG A 202 -10.28 -7.24 8.75
C ARG A 202 -9.96 -7.70 10.18
N SER A 203 -9.42 -6.81 11.01
CA SER A 203 -9.16 -7.08 12.43
C SER A 203 -10.15 -6.33 13.29
N ARG A 204 -10.56 -6.97 14.39
CA ARG A 204 -11.38 -6.37 15.44
C ARG A 204 -10.55 -5.77 16.58
N SER A 205 -9.21 -5.90 16.53
CA SER A 205 -8.29 -5.44 17.58
C SER A 205 -7.87 -3.97 17.42
N LEU A 206 -8.27 -3.31 16.33
CA LEU A 206 -7.90 -1.93 16.06
C LEU A 206 -8.99 -0.96 16.51
N SER A 207 -8.58 0.18 17.06
CA SER A 207 -9.44 1.33 17.30
C SER A 207 -9.76 2.01 15.95
N VAL A 208 -10.83 2.81 15.88
CA VAL A 208 -11.18 3.59 14.65
C VAL A 208 -10.03 4.51 14.24
N TRP A 209 -9.30 5.04 15.22
CA TRP A 209 -8.13 5.87 15.02
C TRP A 209 -6.92 5.24 15.69
N GLU A 210 -5.85 5.08 14.93
CA GLU A 210 -4.58 4.55 15.39
C GLU A 210 -3.45 5.58 15.16
N SER A 211 -2.42 5.52 16.01
CA SER A 211 -1.20 6.27 15.78
C SER A 211 -0.56 5.85 14.45
N PRO A 212 0.18 6.75 13.76
CA PRO A 212 0.85 6.45 12.50
C PRO A 212 2.11 5.57 12.71
N ASP A 213 1.91 4.41 13.32
CA ASP A 213 2.90 3.37 13.60
C ASP A 213 2.37 2.02 13.13
N LEU A 214 2.85 1.58 11.96
CA LEU A 214 2.41 0.31 11.37
C LEU A 214 2.95 -0.91 12.13
N GLY A 215 4.09 -0.80 12.81
CA GLY A 215 4.61 -1.88 13.64
C GLY A 215 3.71 -2.14 14.84
N ALA A 216 3.25 -1.09 15.52
CA ALA A 216 2.28 -1.21 16.60
C ALA A 216 0.95 -1.81 16.10
N ILE A 217 0.46 -1.36 14.95
CA ILE A 217 -0.76 -1.90 14.32
C ILE A 217 -0.59 -3.40 14.00
N ILE A 218 0.55 -3.80 13.44
CA ILE A 218 0.81 -5.20 13.10
C ILE A 218 0.84 -6.07 14.36
N ARG A 219 1.47 -5.62 15.45
CA ARG A 219 1.46 -6.33 16.75
C ARG A 219 0.04 -6.51 17.29
N LYS A 220 -0.78 -5.46 17.29
CA LYS A 220 -2.20 -5.54 17.69
C LYS A 220 -2.99 -6.56 16.86
N ILE A 221 -2.75 -6.60 15.54
CA ILE A 221 -3.39 -7.59 14.64
C ILE A 221 -2.94 -9.01 14.97
N GLY A 222 -1.67 -9.19 15.33
CA GLY A 222 -1.09 -10.48 15.75
C GLY A 222 -1.54 -10.97 17.12
N GLY A 223 -2.25 -10.14 17.90
CA GLY A 223 -2.71 -10.47 19.24
C GLY A 223 -1.67 -10.20 20.34
N GLU A 224 -0.59 -9.52 20.02
CA GLU A 224 0.37 -8.99 21.00
C GLU A 224 -0.21 -7.68 21.57
N ASN A 225 -0.92 -7.78 22.68
CA ASN A 225 -1.32 -6.60 23.44
C ASN A 225 -0.10 -6.11 24.26
N GLU A 226 0.13 -4.79 24.25
CA GLU A 226 1.08 -4.13 25.15
C GLU A 226 0.72 -4.33 26.61
#